data_df5cf3394aff4369aa46a4f90c8cea50
#
_entry.id   df5cf3394aff4369aa46a4f90c8cea50
#
_cell.length_a   1.000
_cell.length_b   1.000
_cell.length_c   1.000
_cell.angle_alpha   90.00
_cell.angle_beta   90.00
_cell.angle_gamma   90.00
#
_symmetry.space_group_name_H-M   'P 1'
#
loop_
_entity.id
_entity.type
_entity.pdbx_description
1 polymer ?
#
loop_
_entity_poly.entity_id
_entity_poly.type
_entity_poly.pdbx_seq_one_letter_code
_entity_poly.pdbx_strand_id
1 'polypeptide(L)'
;MPCYDIKKGEWKSAADRSTFHTEFMSEKLTGSMKDDIRILKCFLKINGMYGAEIAKQGFSGYVCEVLVYYLGSFENVLKKISKVKNNEMIGESPRKFESPLVIIDPIDRNRNLGAAISIQNVTNFILIARNFLKKSSLSYFKEKSKDKIPAELAKNTLVVNFKYKKRSDDIIYGQIKRAATSIESQMTKEGFNVLRSDAVAYDESKASLLFLLESLTISKNEVRTGPDVFSGDFSTKFIQINSKKSKLMWADKDGKLQSLQTRRYENAKSYLSDLIKNHIGESGIPKGLRIDFKNGFKISNGKGKQNKSVKKSISKMITTDDTTFSAN
;
A
#
# COMPACT_ATOMS: atom_id res chain seq x y z
N MET A 1 9.28 -5.40 -25.73
CA MET A 1 9.36 -3.94 -25.96
C MET A 1 10.37 -3.72 -27.07
N PRO A 2 10.12 -2.82 -28.02
CA PRO A 2 11.11 -2.49 -29.04
C PRO A 2 12.29 -1.74 -28.39
N CYS A 3 13.51 -2.18 -28.69
CA CYS A 3 14.74 -1.44 -28.43
C CYS A 3 15.10 -0.67 -29.70
N TYR A 4 15.42 0.59 -29.55
CA TYR A 4 15.86 1.43 -30.65
C TYR A 4 17.37 1.65 -30.57
N ASP A 5 18.03 1.70 -31.71
CA ASP A 5 19.42 2.16 -31.78
C ASP A 5 19.40 3.70 -31.67
N ILE A 6 19.73 4.21 -30.48
CA ILE A 6 19.61 5.62 -30.11
C ILE A 6 20.87 6.12 -29.42
N LYS A 7 21.10 7.42 -29.52
CA LYS A 7 22.17 8.10 -28.76
C LYS A 7 21.73 8.31 -27.30
N LYS A 8 22.70 8.37 -26.40
CA LYS A 8 22.46 8.66 -24.99
C LYS A 8 21.72 10.00 -24.84
N GLY A 9 20.58 9.98 -24.18
CA GLY A 9 19.71 11.15 -23.97
C GLY A 9 18.50 11.23 -24.92
N GLU A 10 18.46 10.45 -26.00
CA GLU A 10 17.35 10.43 -26.97
C GLU A 10 16.40 9.25 -26.71
N TRP A 11 15.89 9.16 -25.48
CA TRP A 11 15.08 8.03 -25.03
C TRP A 11 13.71 7.98 -25.72
N LYS A 12 13.41 6.91 -26.47
CA LYS A 12 12.10 6.65 -27.11
C LYS A 12 11.25 5.65 -26.30
N SER A 13 11.92 4.78 -25.54
CA SER A 13 11.25 3.80 -24.68
C SER A 13 12.00 3.62 -23.35
N ALA A 14 11.33 2.98 -22.36
CA ALA A 14 11.98 2.65 -21.11
C ALA A 14 13.10 1.59 -21.26
N ALA A 15 12.99 0.74 -22.29
CA ALA A 15 13.97 -0.32 -22.58
C ALA A 15 15.30 0.23 -23.11
N ASP A 16 15.28 1.38 -23.77
CA ASP A 16 16.45 1.98 -24.41
C ASP A 16 17.58 2.29 -23.40
N ARG A 17 17.22 2.60 -22.17
CA ARG A 17 18.17 2.87 -21.10
C ARG A 17 18.90 1.63 -20.61
N SER A 18 18.36 0.43 -20.86
CA SER A 18 18.87 -0.82 -20.28
C SER A 18 20.30 -1.12 -20.68
N THR A 19 20.65 -0.92 -21.95
CA THR A 19 22.01 -1.11 -22.48
C THR A 19 22.98 -0.15 -21.80
N PHE A 20 22.65 1.14 -21.75
CA PHE A 20 23.49 2.17 -21.11
C PHE A 20 23.62 1.96 -19.60
N HIS A 21 22.59 1.45 -18.91
CA HIS A 21 22.69 1.05 -17.51
C HIS A 21 23.73 -0.05 -17.32
N THR A 22 23.67 -1.08 -18.16
CA THR A 22 24.58 -2.24 -18.06
C THR A 22 26.02 -1.83 -18.33
N GLU A 23 26.27 -1.07 -19.37
CA GLU A 23 27.60 -0.56 -19.72
C GLU A 23 28.16 0.31 -18.59
N PHE A 24 27.38 1.30 -18.13
CA PHE A 24 27.78 2.21 -17.05
C PHE A 24 28.13 1.45 -15.75
N MET A 25 27.28 0.52 -15.33
CA MET A 25 27.50 -0.24 -14.11
C MET A 25 28.67 -1.22 -14.25
N SER A 26 28.87 -1.81 -15.44
CA SER A 26 30.02 -2.68 -15.72
C SER A 26 31.36 -1.93 -15.58
N GLU A 27 31.39 -0.69 -16.05
CA GLU A 27 32.58 0.17 -16.01
C GLU A 27 32.84 0.72 -14.59
N LYS A 28 31.82 1.16 -13.89
CA LYS A 28 31.95 1.93 -12.64
C LYS A 28 31.96 1.08 -11.36
N LEU A 29 31.44 -0.14 -11.40
CA LEU A 29 31.36 -0.98 -10.21
C LEU A 29 32.61 -1.85 -10.03
N THR A 30 33.28 -1.69 -8.90
CA THR A 30 34.37 -2.56 -8.47
C THR A 30 33.86 -3.94 -8.01
N GLY A 31 34.78 -4.91 -7.83
CA GLY A 31 34.44 -6.23 -7.30
C GLY A 31 33.78 -6.16 -5.94
N SER A 32 34.32 -5.36 -5.01
CA SER A 32 33.76 -5.17 -3.67
C SER A 32 32.34 -4.54 -3.71
N MET A 33 32.12 -3.54 -4.56
CA MET A 33 30.79 -2.95 -4.75
C MET A 33 29.78 -3.98 -5.26
N LYS A 34 30.17 -4.89 -6.15
CA LYS A 34 29.30 -5.97 -6.64
C LYS A 34 28.86 -6.91 -5.52
N ASP A 35 29.74 -7.19 -4.55
CA ASP A 35 29.41 -7.98 -3.37
C ASP A 35 28.47 -7.22 -2.42
N ASP A 36 28.73 -5.94 -2.17
CA ASP A 36 27.86 -5.07 -1.40
C ASP A 36 26.44 -4.96 -1.99
N ILE A 37 26.32 -4.90 -3.33
CA ILE A 37 25.06 -4.93 -4.04
C ILE A 37 24.32 -6.25 -3.81
N ARG A 38 25.02 -7.39 -3.84
CA ARG A 38 24.39 -8.70 -3.55
C ARG A 38 23.87 -8.75 -2.12
N ILE A 39 24.64 -8.25 -1.15
CA ILE A 39 24.23 -8.15 0.25
C ILE A 39 23.00 -7.26 0.38
N LEU A 40 22.99 -6.08 -0.24
CA LEU A 40 21.85 -5.16 -0.21
C LEU A 40 20.60 -5.79 -0.84
N LYS A 41 20.73 -6.44 -2.00
CA LYS A 41 19.63 -7.15 -2.66
C LYS A 41 19.07 -8.27 -1.77
N CYS A 42 19.94 -9.06 -1.11
CA CYS A 42 19.56 -10.09 -0.17
C CYS A 42 18.79 -9.50 1.04
N PHE A 43 19.36 -8.47 1.66
CA PHE A 43 18.78 -7.75 2.79
C PHE A 43 17.36 -7.24 2.46
N LEU A 44 17.20 -6.55 1.33
CA LEU A 44 15.90 -6.03 0.91
C LEU A 44 14.91 -7.15 0.53
N LYS A 45 15.38 -8.24 -0.09
CA LYS A 45 14.55 -9.39 -0.48
C LYS A 45 13.97 -10.11 0.72
N ILE A 46 14.80 -10.43 1.71
CA ILE A 46 14.38 -11.11 2.95
C ILE A 46 13.37 -10.25 3.73
N ASN A 47 13.59 -8.95 3.77
CA ASN A 47 12.71 -8.00 4.46
C ASN A 47 11.53 -7.49 3.60
N GLY A 48 11.30 -8.11 2.43
CA GLY A 48 10.09 -7.89 1.62
C GLY A 48 10.02 -6.58 0.86
N MET A 49 11.15 -5.86 0.73
CA MET A 49 11.25 -4.54 0.08
C MET A 49 11.90 -4.58 -1.31
N TYR A 50 12.35 -5.75 -1.80
CA TYR A 50 12.99 -5.89 -3.10
C TYR A 50 11.96 -6.19 -4.20
N GLY A 51 12.06 -5.47 -5.34
CA GLY A 51 11.24 -5.64 -6.53
C GLY A 51 10.49 -4.37 -6.91
N ALA A 52 10.47 -4.01 -8.20
CA ALA A 52 9.84 -2.80 -8.73
C ALA A 52 8.43 -3.04 -9.28
N GLU A 53 7.98 -4.30 -9.33
CA GLU A 53 6.65 -4.67 -9.78
C GLU A 53 5.57 -3.96 -8.95
N ILE A 54 4.41 -3.66 -9.57
CA ILE A 54 3.28 -2.96 -8.91
C ILE A 54 2.83 -3.69 -7.64
N ALA A 55 2.96 -5.02 -7.62
CA ALA A 55 2.68 -5.83 -6.44
C ALA A 55 3.54 -5.46 -5.23
N LYS A 56 4.81 -5.08 -5.43
CA LYS A 56 5.81 -4.78 -4.40
C LYS A 56 6.02 -3.29 -4.16
N GLN A 57 6.21 -2.53 -5.26
CA GLN A 57 6.58 -1.12 -5.20
C GLN A 57 7.82 -0.88 -4.32
N GLY A 58 8.79 -1.78 -4.44
CA GLY A 58 10.02 -1.79 -3.66
C GLY A 58 11.24 -1.33 -4.47
N PHE A 59 12.40 -1.65 -3.95
CA PHE A 59 13.69 -1.29 -4.54
C PHE A 59 14.04 -2.30 -5.64
N SER A 60 14.22 -1.82 -6.88
CA SER A 60 14.66 -2.65 -8.01
C SER A 60 16.12 -3.07 -7.89
N GLY A 61 16.53 -4.05 -8.69
CA GLY A 61 17.95 -4.44 -8.77
C GLY A 61 18.85 -3.28 -9.18
N TYR A 62 18.41 -2.48 -10.16
CA TYR A 62 19.16 -1.31 -10.61
C TYR A 62 19.22 -0.20 -9.54
N VAL A 63 18.17 0.02 -8.78
CA VAL A 63 18.19 0.95 -7.64
C VAL A 63 19.23 0.54 -6.61
N CYS A 64 19.37 -0.76 -6.32
CA CYS A 64 20.42 -1.24 -5.40
C CYS A 64 21.83 -0.96 -5.94
N GLU A 65 22.04 -1.11 -7.24
CA GLU A 65 23.30 -0.80 -7.91
C GLU A 65 23.62 0.69 -7.83
N VAL A 66 22.65 1.55 -8.14
CA VAL A 66 22.79 3.02 -8.06
C VAL A 66 23.06 3.49 -6.63
N LEU A 67 22.39 2.92 -5.62
CA LEU A 67 22.65 3.26 -4.22
C LEU A 67 24.07 2.95 -3.80
N VAL A 68 24.57 1.76 -4.15
CA VAL A 68 25.97 1.39 -3.84
C VAL A 68 26.95 2.21 -4.67
N TYR A 69 26.64 2.49 -5.93
CA TYR A 69 27.46 3.37 -6.77
C TYR A 69 27.67 4.75 -6.13
N TYR A 70 26.60 5.41 -5.65
CA TYR A 70 26.70 6.73 -5.04
C TYR A 70 27.31 6.73 -3.63
N LEU A 71 27.09 5.67 -2.85
CA LEU A 71 27.42 5.64 -1.43
C LEU A 71 28.64 4.74 -1.10
N GLY A 72 29.09 3.95 -2.06
CA GLY A 72 30.34 3.19 -2.00
C GLY A 72 30.22 1.78 -1.41
N SER A 73 29.32 1.55 -0.41
CA SER A 73 29.19 0.24 0.24
C SER A 73 27.80 0.00 0.82
N PHE A 74 27.47 -1.26 1.12
CA PHE A 74 26.26 -1.65 1.83
C PHE A 74 26.09 -0.89 3.18
N GLU A 75 27.15 -0.81 3.96
CA GLU A 75 27.13 -0.12 5.27
C GLU A 75 26.82 1.36 5.10
N ASN A 76 27.45 2.03 4.14
CA ASN A 76 27.18 3.44 3.86
C ASN A 76 25.78 3.69 3.35
N VAL A 77 25.21 2.75 2.54
CA VAL A 77 23.78 2.80 2.15
C VAL A 77 22.90 2.77 3.39
N LEU A 78 23.14 1.85 4.33
CA LEU A 78 22.37 1.79 5.57
C LEU A 78 22.52 3.05 6.41
N LYS A 79 23.76 3.57 6.57
CA LYS A 79 24.03 4.82 7.29
C LYS A 79 23.29 6.01 6.68
N LYS A 80 23.28 6.13 5.36
CA LYS A 80 22.58 7.21 4.65
C LYS A 80 21.07 7.06 4.80
N ILE A 81 20.51 5.88 4.49
CA ILE A 81 19.08 5.62 4.55
C ILE A 81 18.54 5.78 5.97
N SER A 82 19.27 5.36 7.01
CA SER A 82 18.83 5.50 8.40
C SER A 82 18.57 6.94 8.85
N LYS A 83 19.13 7.93 8.17
CA LYS A 83 19.06 9.36 8.47
C LYS A 83 18.35 10.18 7.39
N VAL A 84 17.88 9.53 6.32
CA VAL A 84 17.26 10.22 5.18
C VAL A 84 16.05 11.04 5.62
N LYS A 85 15.92 12.22 5.08
CA LYS A 85 14.79 13.13 5.26
C LYS A 85 13.81 13.01 4.09
N ASN A 86 12.58 13.45 4.28
CA ASN A 86 11.60 13.50 3.21
C ASN A 86 12.10 14.38 2.05
N ASN A 87 11.92 13.92 0.82
CA ASN A 87 12.43 14.52 -0.42
C ASN A 87 13.96 14.61 -0.51
N GLU A 88 14.70 13.88 0.32
CA GLU A 88 16.15 13.88 0.25
C GLU A 88 16.63 13.21 -1.03
N MET A 89 17.57 13.86 -1.70
CA MET A 89 18.12 13.44 -2.98
C MET A 89 19.46 12.71 -2.80
N ILE A 90 19.56 11.54 -3.42
CA ILE A 90 20.81 10.78 -3.59
C ILE A 90 21.19 10.88 -5.06
N GLY A 91 22.37 11.46 -5.35
CA GLY A 91 22.81 11.86 -6.68
C GLY A 91 22.50 13.34 -6.95
N GLU A 92 22.71 13.78 -8.18
CA GLU A 92 22.55 15.18 -8.61
C GLU A 92 21.57 15.30 -9.77
N SER A 93 20.65 16.27 -9.68
CA SER A 93 19.70 16.59 -10.74
C SER A 93 19.51 18.09 -10.87
N PRO A 94 19.29 18.61 -12.09
CA PRO A 94 18.86 19.99 -12.31
C PRO A 94 17.38 20.19 -11.93
N ARG A 95 16.60 19.11 -11.74
CA ARG A 95 15.18 19.14 -11.42
C ARG A 95 14.92 18.86 -9.94
N LYS A 96 13.87 19.47 -9.42
CA LYS A 96 13.29 19.10 -8.11
C LYS A 96 12.27 17.97 -8.33
N PHE A 97 12.19 17.04 -7.38
CA PHE A 97 11.25 15.94 -7.37
C PHE A 97 10.49 15.94 -6.05
N GLU A 98 9.18 15.70 -6.12
CA GLU A 98 8.35 15.46 -4.95
C GLU A 98 8.18 13.95 -4.77
N SER A 99 9.02 13.34 -3.95
CA SER A 99 9.03 11.90 -3.70
C SER A 99 9.63 11.64 -2.31
N PRO A 100 9.12 10.66 -1.55
CA PRO A 100 9.63 10.34 -0.22
C PRO A 100 11.14 10.11 -0.18
N LEU A 101 11.69 9.53 -1.26
CA LEU A 101 13.11 9.33 -1.47
C LEU A 101 13.42 9.58 -2.95
N VAL A 102 14.38 10.45 -3.22
CA VAL A 102 14.81 10.79 -4.57
C VAL A 102 16.15 10.10 -4.84
N ILE A 103 16.19 9.20 -5.84
CA ILE A 103 17.40 8.49 -6.27
C ILE A 103 17.59 8.80 -7.74
N ILE A 104 18.61 9.58 -8.06
CA ILE A 104 18.85 10.05 -9.42
C ILE A 104 19.53 8.97 -10.25
N ASP A 105 19.03 8.77 -11.46
CA ASP A 105 19.65 7.88 -12.43
C ASP A 105 20.97 8.51 -12.94
N PRO A 106 22.14 7.83 -12.76
CA PRO A 106 23.42 8.40 -13.14
C PRO A 106 23.60 8.61 -14.65
N ILE A 107 22.78 7.95 -15.49
CA ILE A 107 22.81 8.14 -16.94
C ILE A 107 21.73 9.09 -17.43
N ASP A 108 20.69 9.37 -16.65
CA ASP A 108 19.60 10.31 -16.96
C ASP A 108 19.27 11.15 -15.73
N ARG A 109 19.98 12.26 -15.55
CA ARG A 109 19.82 13.16 -14.39
C ARG A 109 18.41 13.76 -14.23
N ASN A 110 17.56 13.63 -15.24
CA ASN A 110 16.16 14.06 -15.18
C ASN A 110 15.22 12.96 -14.68
N ARG A 111 15.74 11.80 -14.27
CA ARG A 111 14.96 10.64 -13.85
C ARG A 111 15.18 10.33 -12.36
N ASN A 112 14.06 10.25 -11.62
CA ASN A 112 14.03 9.76 -10.25
C ASN A 112 13.66 8.26 -10.25
N LEU A 113 14.61 7.40 -9.88
CA LEU A 113 14.41 5.95 -9.72
C LEU A 113 13.57 5.61 -8.48
N GLY A 114 13.55 6.51 -7.48
CA GLY A 114 12.76 6.36 -6.25
C GLY A 114 11.25 6.57 -6.43
N ALA A 115 10.82 7.15 -7.56
CA ALA A 115 9.40 7.50 -7.80
C ALA A 115 8.43 6.30 -7.76
N ALA A 116 8.89 5.09 -8.09
CA ALA A 116 8.08 3.88 -8.06
C ALA A 116 8.07 3.18 -6.68
N ILE A 117 8.87 3.65 -5.73
CA ILE A 117 9.00 3.05 -4.40
C ILE A 117 7.92 3.62 -3.48
N SER A 118 7.12 2.74 -2.87
CA SER A 118 6.09 3.19 -1.93
C SER A 118 6.69 3.80 -0.67
N ILE A 119 6.01 4.80 -0.09
CA ILE A 119 6.41 5.40 1.19
C ILE A 119 6.54 4.34 2.30
N GLN A 120 5.71 3.32 2.28
CA GLN A 120 5.78 2.20 3.22
C GLN A 120 7.12 1.45 3.13
N ASN A 121 7.61 1.18 1.90
CA ASN A 121 8.89 0.51 1.70
C ASN A 121 10.07 1.41 2.06
N VAL A 122 9.98 2.72 1.80
CA VAL A 122 10.98 3.70 2.27
C VAL A 122 11.01 3.72 3.79
N THR A 123 9.85 3.82 4.45
CA THR A 123 9.75 3.81 5.92
C THR A 123 10.32 2.53 6.52
N ASN A 124 9.95 1.37 5.98
CA ASN A 124 10.47 0.09 6.46
C ASN A 124 11.99 0.01 6.30
N PHE A 125 12.55 0.50 5.18
CA PHE A 125 13.99 0.49 4.97
C PHE A 125 14.71 1.41 5.96
N ILE A 126 14.17 2.59 6.24
CA ILE A 126 14.73 3.51 7.24
C ILE A 126 14.77 2.85 8.63
N LEU A 127 13.65 2.27 9.06
CA LEU A 127 13.53 1.63 10.38
C LEU A 127 14.47 0.43 10.52
N ILE A 128 14.48 -0.46 9.53
CA ILE A 128 15.30 -1.67 9.58
C ILE A 128 16.80 -1.35 9.45
N ALA A 129 17.17 -0.29 8.71
CA ALA A 129 18.53 0.20 8.65
C ALA A 129 19.00 0.74 10.01
N ARG A 130 18.16 1.51 10.71
CA ARG A 130 18.43 2.00 12.07
C ARG A 130 18.66 0.85 13.04
N ASN A 131 17.76 -0.13 13.03
CA ASN A 131 17.83 -1.29 13.92
C ASN A 131 19.06 -2.14 13.62
N PHE A 132 19.38 -2.40 12.35
CA PHE A 132 20.56 -3.13 11.94
C PHE A 132 21.86 -2.42 12.37
N LEU A 133 21.97 -1.12 12.18
CA LEU A 133 23.14 -0.35 12.58
C LEU A 133 23.33 -0.31 14.11
N LYS A 134 22.23 -0.34 14.87
CA LYS A 134 22.28 -0.40 16.33
C LYS A 134 22.71 -1.77 16.82
N LYS A 135 22.21 -2.86 16.21
CA LYS A 135 22.50 -4.26 16.58
C LYS A 135 22.49 -5.14 15.35
N SER A 136 23.65 -5.24 14.71
CA SER A 136 23.85 -6.09 13.54
C SER A 136 23.67 -7.57 13.88
N SER A 137 22.88 -8.29 13.08
CA SER A 137 22.63 -9.71 13.27
C SER A 137 22.32 -10.41 11.96
N LEU A 138 22.69 -11.67 11.84
CA LEU A 138 22.33 -12.54 10.73
C LEU A 138 20.82 -12.80 10.60
N SER A 139 20.02 -12.49 11.64
CA SER A 139 18.57 -12.60 11.59
C SER A 139 17.92 -11.72 10.52
N TYR A 140 18.54 -10.60 10.17
CA TYR A 140 18.09 -9.71 9.09
C TYR A 140 18.24 -10.31 7.68
N PHE A 141 18.96 -11.41 7.55
CA PHE A 141 19.22 -12.15 6.31
C PHE A 141 18.57 -13.53 6.30
N LYS A 142 17.73 -13.86 7.30
CA LYS A 142 17.03 -15.14 7.40
C LYS A 142 15.53 -14.93 7.22
N GLU A 143 14.86 -15.88 6.56
CA GLU A 143 13.40 -15.90 6.54
C GLU A 143 12.85 -15.97 7.96
N LYS A 144 11.89 -15.11 8.26
CA LYS A 144 11.26 -15.05 9.57
C LYS A 144 10.40 -16.28 9.81
N SER A 145 10.44 -16.80 11.04
CA SER A 145 9.49 -17.82 11.46
C SER A 145 8.06 -17.28 11.33
N LYS A 146 7.10 -18.15 11.08
CA LYS A 146 5.69 -17.78 11.02
C LYS A 146 5.21 -17.46 12.43
N ASP A 147 4.98 -16.20 12.71
CA ASP A 147 4.37 -15.78 13.96
C ASP A 147 2.98 -16.41 14.10
N LYS A 148 2.60 -16.74 15.35
CA LYS A 148 1.24 -17.16 15.66
C LYS A 148 0.28 -16.03 15.29
N ILE A 149 -0.64 -16.30 14.40
CA ILE A 149 -1.66 -15.33 13.97
C ILE A 149 -2.55 -15.02 15.19
N PRO A 150 -2.62 -13.75 15.65
CA PRO A 150 -3.51 -13.35 16.74
C PRO A 150 -4.96 -13.64 16.38
N ALA A 151 -5.61 -14.49 17.18
CA ALA A 151 -6.96 -15.00 16.84
C ALA A 151 -8.03 -13.89 16.80
N GLU A 152 -7.90 -12.85 17.61
CA GLU A 152 -8.79 -11.71 17.66
C GLU A 152 -8.67 -10.88 16.38
N LEU A 153 -7.45 -10.48 15.99
CA LEU A 153 -7.21 -9.70 14.78
C LEU A 153 -7.63 -10.48 13.52
N ALA A 154 -7.39 -11.81 13.49
CA ALA A 154 -7.87 -12.65 12.41
C ALA A 154 -9.40 -12.71 12.33
N LYS A 155 -10.12 -12.67 13.47
CA LYS A 155 -11.58 -12.58 13.50
C LYS A 155 -12.08 -11.26 12.91
N ASN A 156 -11.39 -10.15 13.20
CA ASN A 156 -11.73 -8.82 12.73
C ASN A 156 -11.19 -8.51 11.32
N THR A 157 -10.58 -9.48 10.66
CA THR A 157 -10.14 -9.35 9.26
C THR A 157 -11.20 -9.88 8.32
N LEU A 158 -11.77 -9.04 7.46
CA LEU A 158 -12.63 -9.46 6.35
C LEU A 158 -11.78 -9.80 5.13
N VAL A 159 -12.17 -10.89 4.45
CA VAL A 159 -11.52 -11.38 3.23
C VAL A 159 -12.59 -11.53 2.14
N VAL A 160 -12.46 -10.76 1.07
CA VAL A 160 -13.33 -10.81 -0.10
C VAL A 160 -12.62 -11.60 -1.20
N ASN A 161 -13.03 -12.83 -1.41
CA ASN A 161 -12.46 -13.72 -2.43
C ASN A 161 -13.30 -13.66 -3.71
N PHE A 162 -12.66 -13.54 -4.86
CA PHE A 162 -13.33 -13.55 -6.17
C PHE A 162 -12.41 -14.14 -7.25
N LYS A 163 -13.03 -14.51 -8.38
CA LYS A 163 -12.30 -14.91 -9.59
C LYS A 163 -12.24 -13.73 -10.57
N TYR A 164 -11.17 -13.64 -11.34
CA TYR A 164 -11.02 -12.62 -12.37
C TYR A 164 -10.62 -13.23 -13.71
N LYS A 165 -10.98 -12.56 -14.80
CA LYS A 165 -10.50 -12.95 -16.15
C LYS A 165 -9.00 -12.68 -16.23
N LYS A 166 -8.20 -13.66 -16.67
CA LYS A 166 -6.74 -13.59 -16.76
C LYS A 166 -6.29 -12.34 -17.53
N ARG A 167 -5.35 -11.61 -16.95
CA ARG A 167 -4.69 -10.41 -17.49
C ARG A 167 -3.28 -10.33 -16.92
N SER A 168 -2.44 -9.42 -17.43
CA SER A 168 -1.06 -9.29 -16.93
C SER A 168 -1.03 -8.95 -15.43
N ASP A 169 0.02 -9.39 -14.74
CA ASP A 169 0.19 -9.18 -13.29
C ASP A 169 0.15 -7.71 -12.92
N ASP A 170 0.78 -6.83 -13.69
CA ASP A 170 0.75 -5.39 -13.42
C ASP A 170 -0.65 -4.80 -13.51
N ILE A 171 -1.47 -5.24 -14.49
CA ILE A 171 -2.85 -4.78 -14.62
C ILE A 171 -3.68 -5.27 -13.44
N ILE A 172 -3.62 -6.57 -13.11
CA ILE A 172 -4.44 -7.10 -12.00
C ILE A 172 -4.03 -6.52 -10.66
N TYR A 173 -2.73 -6.44 -10.34
CA TYR A 173 -2.29 -5.85 -9.08
C TYR A 173 -2.63 -4.37 -8.97
N GLY A 174 -2.50 -3.58 -10.04
CA GLY A 174 -2.96 -2.20 -10.08
C GLY A 174 -4.46 -2.06 -9.78
N GLN A 175 -5.29 -2.94 -10.35
CA GLN A 175 -6.74 -2.92 -10.16
C GLN A 175 -7.17 -3.37 -8.77
N ILE A 176 -6.62 -4.49 -8.24
CA ILE A 176 -7.02 -4.99 -6.90
C ILE A 176 -6.55 -4.09 -5.78
N LYS A 177 -5.35 -3.51 -5.85
CA LYS A 177 -4.88 -2.52 -4.88
C LYS A 177 -5.79 -1.29 -4.86
N ARG A 178 -6.12 -0.74 -6.04
CA ARG A 178 -7.05 0.38 -6.13
C ARG A 178 -8.44 0.04 -5.60
N ALA A 179 -8.94 -1.17 -5.87
CA ALA A 179 -10.21 -1.65 -5.34
C ALA A 179 -10.18 -1.73 -3.81
N ALA A 180 -9.10 -2.27 -3.21
CA ALA A 180 -8.94 -2.34 -1.76
C ALA A 180 -8.97 -0.94 -1.12
N THR A 181 -8.16 0.01 -1.62
CA THR A 181 -8.13 1.40 -1.12
C THR A 181 -9.49 2.10 -1.26
N SER A 182 -10.20 1.89 -2.38
CA SER A 182 -11.51 2.50 -2.60
C SER A 182 -12.56 1.95 -1.64
N ILE A 183 -12.60 0.63 -1.45
CA ILE A 183 -13.52 -0.03 -0.51
C ILE A 183 -13.19 0.38 0.94
N GLU A 184 -11.91 0.43 1.32
CA GLU A 184 -11.48 0.96 2.62
C GLU A 184 -12.04 2.36 2.88
N SER A 185 -11.92 3.27 1.89
CA SER A 185 -12.48 4.62 1.98
C SER A 185 -14.01 4.62 2.15
N GLN A 186 -14.73 3.74 1.44
CA GLN A 186 -16.18 3.63 1.57
C GLN A 186 -16.59 3.06 2.94
N MET A 187 -15.88 2.05 3.44
CA MET A 187 -16.11 1.50 4.78
C MET A 187 -15.89 2.55 5.86
N THR A 188 -14.81 3.34 5.74
CA THR A 188 -14.49 4.43 6.68
C THR A 188 -15.57 5.52 6.68
N LYS A 189 -16.09 5.90 5.51
CA LYS A 189 -17.20 6.86 5.38
C LYS A 189 -18.48 6.36 6.02
N GLU A 190 -18.73 5.05 6.00
CA GLU A 190 -19.90 4.43 6.68
C GLU A 190 -19.71 4.33 8.20
N GLY A 191 -18.49 4.60 8.70
CA GLY A 191 -18.14 4.62 10.12
C GLY A 191 -17.41 3.37 10.62
N PHE A 192 -17.04 2.44 9.73
CA PHE A 192 -16.20 1.31 10.11
C PHE A 192 -14.72 1.76 10.12
N ASN A 193 -14.05 1.58 11.25
CA ASN A 193 -12.61 1.89 11.34
C ASN A 193 -11.78 0.77 10.73
N VAL A 194 -11.29 1.00 9.50
CA VAL A 194 -10.37 0.08 8.81
C VAL A 194 -8.95 0.46 9.18
N LEU A 195 -8.27 -0.42 9.92
CA LEU A 195 -6.90 -0.22 10.39
C LEU A 195 -5.87 -0.47 9.29
N ARG A 196 -6.11 -1.47 8.44
CA ARG A 196 -5.22 -1.84 7.32
C ARG A 196 -6.01 -2.52 6.22
N SER A 197 -5.58 -2.34 4.98
CA SER A 197 -6.06 -3.11 3.84
C SER A 197 -4.90 -3.70 3.03
N ASP A 198 -5.16 -4.79 2.32
CA ASP A 198 -4.22 -5.43 1.40
C ASP A 198 -4.98 -6.13 0.27
N ALA A 199 -4.26 -6.47 -0.80
CA ALA A 199 -4.81 -7.20 -1.93
C ALA A 199 -3.79 -8.20 -2.46
N VAL A 200 -4.22 -9.42 -2.75
CA VAL A 200 -3.37 -10.49 -3.24
C VAL A 200 -4.04 -11.23 -4.39
N ALA A 201 -3.30 -11.45 -5.47
CA ALA A 201 -3.67 -12.35 -6.55
C ALA A 201 -2.94 -13.69 -6.38
N TYR A 202 -3.60 -14.80 -6.73
CA TYR A 202 -3.08 -16.16 -6.62
C TYR A 202 -3.80 -17.10 -7.60
N ASP A 203 -3.24 -18.29 -7.82
CA ASP A 203 -3.81 -19.31 -8.69
C ASP A 203 -4.23 -18.77 -10.07
N GLU A 204 -3.40 -17.91 -10.69
CA GLU A 204 -3.55 -17.31 -12.03
C GLU A 204 -4.85 -16.52 -12.32
N SER A 205 -5.92 -16.77 -11.61
CA SER A 205 -7.24 -16.16 -11.86
C SER A 205 -8.07 -15.90 -10.61
N LYS A 206 -7.46 -15.95 -9.42
CA LYS A 206 -8.13 -15.67 -8.14
C LYS A 206 -7.46 -14.52 -7.42
N ALA A 207 -8.26 -13.71 -6.78
CA ALA A 207 -7.77 -12.62 -5.95
C ALA A 207 -8.58 -12.50 -4.66
N SER A 208 -7.96 -11.85 -3.68
CA SER A 208 -8.61 -11.51 -2.42
C SER A 208 -8.27 -10.07 -2.05
N LEU A 209 -9.29 -9.35 -1.57
CA LEU A 209 -9.13 -8.08 -0.87
C LEU A 209 -9.25 -8.36 0.63
N LEU A 210 -8.40 -7.75 1.42
CA LEU A 210 -8.30 -7.97 2.86
C LEU A 210 -8.46 -6.64 3.59
N PHE A 211 -9.26 -6.66 4.66
CA PHE A 211 -9.53 -5.48 5.48
C PHE A 211 -9.45 -5.88 6.96
N LEU A 212 -8.47 -5.38 7.68
CA LEU A 212 -8.40 -5.46 9.13
C LEU A 212 -9.18 -4.29 9.71
N LEU A 213 -10.22 -4.58 10.47
CA LEU A 213 -11.05 -3.58 11.15
C LEU A 213 -10.76 -3.60 12.66
N GLU A 214 -10.95 -2.47 13.30
CA GLU A 214 -10.99 -2.38 14.77
C GLU A 214 -12.11 -3.26 15.33
N SER A 215 -13.30 -3.18 14.72
CA SER A 215 -14.47 -4.02 15.03
C SER A 215 -15.26 -4.32 13.77
N LEU A 216 -15.87 -5.51 13.70
CA LEU A 216 -16.80 -5.88 12.63
C LEU A 216 -18.19 -5.26 12.82
N THR A 217 -18.48 -4.73 14.01
CA THR A 217 -19.76 -4.11 14.33
C THR A 217 -19.56 -2.72 14.90
N ILE A 218 -20.48 -1.83 14.59
CA ILE A 218 -20.50 -0.45 15.07
C ILE A 218 -21.84 -0.17 15.75
N SER A 219 -21.93 0.94 16.48
CA SER A 219 -23.17 1.36 17.15
C SER A 219 -24.34 1.42 16.18
N LYS A 220 -25.50 0.97 16.64
CA LYS A 220 -26.77 1.06 15.91
C LYS A 220 -27.17 2.48 15.56
N ASN A 221 -26.73 3.45 16.35
CA ASN A 221 -27.06 4.86 16.15
C ASN A 221 -25.82 5.61 15.62
N GLU A 222 -26.10 6.63 14.81
CA GLU A 222 -25.11 7.59 14.33
C GLU A 222 -25.58 9.03 14.54
N VAL A 223 -24.63 9.92 14.79
CA VAL A 223 -24.90 11.35 14.77
C VAL A 223 -24.53 11.88 13.39
N ARG A 224 -25.48 12.47 12.69
CA ARG A 224 -25.25 13.19 11.44
C ARG A 224 -25.15 14.66 11.72
N THR A 225 -24.00 15.22 11.40
CA THR A 225 -23.75 16.66 11.51
C THR A 225 -24.29 17.35 10.27
N GLY A 226 -25.15 18.32 10.50
CA GLY A 226 -25.73 19.18 9.48
C GLY A 226 -24.97 20.49 9.34
N PRO A 227 -25.52 21.42 8.55
CA PRO A 227 -24.95 22.75 8.39
C PRO A 227 -25.06 23.57 9.68
N ASP A 228 -24.34 24.65 9.69
CA ASP A 228 -24.50 25.76 10.62
C ASP A 228 -25.89 26.40 10.48
N VAL A 229 -26.50 26.86 11.57
CA VAL A 229 -27.83 27.48 11.56
C VAL A 229 -27.87 28.75 10.68
N PHE A 230 -26.75 29.47 10.57
CA PHE A 230 -26.63 30.67 9.74
C PHE A 230 -26.60 30.38 8.24
N SER A 231 -26.51 29.09 7.84
CA SER A 231 -26.55 28.65 6.45
C SER A 231 -27.97 28.69 5.84
N GLY A 232 -28.96 29.34 6.46
CA GLY A 232 -30.28 29.65 5.92
C GLY A 232 -31.02 28.42 5.36
N ASP A 233 -31.24 28.39 4.03
CA ASP A 233 -31.98 27.32 3.35
C ASP A 233 -31.38 25.92 3.57
N PHE A 234 -30.05 25.80 3.75
CA PHE A 234 -29.42 24.48 3.98
C PHE A 234 -29.79 23.94 5.36
N SER A 235 -29.88 24.78 6.38
CA SER A 235 -30.30 24.37 7.73
C SER A 235 -31.78 23.95 7.73
N THR A 236 -32.62 24.68 7.05
CA THR A 236 -34.05 24.33 6.90
C THR A 236 -34.23 23.00 6.16
N LYS A 237 -33.54 22.81 5.05
CA LYS A 237 -33.55 21.54 4.30
C LYS A 237 -33.03 20.36 5.14
N PHE A 238 -31.99 20.57 5.92
CA PHE A 238 -31.45 19.53 6.81
C PHE A 238 -32.54 19.08 7.83
N ILE A 239 -33.22 20.02 8.44
CA ILE A 239 -34.31 19.73 9.39
C ILE A 239 -35.45 18.98 8.68
N GLN A 240 -35.92 19.45 7.53
CA GLN A 240 -37.02 18.83 6.77
C GLN A 240 -36.72 17.37 6.39
N ILE A 241 -35.47 17.11 5.89
CA ILE A 241 -35.04 15.77 5.44
C ILE A 241 -34.92 14.80 6.62
N ASN A 242 -34.43 15.31 7.76
CA ASN A 242 -34.03 14.46 8.87
C ASN A 242 -35.05 14.35 9.99
N SER A 243 -36.00 15.30 10.16
CA SER A 243 -36.98 15.30 11.24
C SER A 243 -37.75 13.99 11.40
N LYS A 244 -38.17 13.35 10.30
CA LYS A 244 -38.91 12.08 10.32
C LYS A 244 -38.02 10.85 10.59
N LYS A 245 -36.70 10.96 10.43
CA LYS A 245 -35.72 9.85 10.58
C LYS A 245 -34.97 9.92 11.88
N SER A 246 -34.92 11.10 12.50
CA SER A 246 -34.17 11.35 13.72
C SER A 246 -34.88 10.84 14.96
N LYS A 247 -34.13 10.21 15.84
CA LYS A 247 -34.54 9.92 17.22
C LYS A 247 -34.42 11.16 18.11
N LEU A 248 -33.48 12.02 17.79
CA LEU A 248 -33.20 13.27 18.50
C LEU A 248 -32.51 14.24 17.52
N MET A 249 -32.85 15.52 17.64
CA MET A 249 -32.20 16.62 16.94
C MET A 249 -31.82 17.72 17.94
N TRP A 250 -30.63 18.34 17.75
CA TRP A 250 -30.18 19.46 18.57
C TRP A 250 -29.20 20.34 17.80
N ALA A 251 -28.92 21.51 18.31
CA ALA A 251 -27.78 22.30 17.90
C ALA A 251 -26.62 22.06 18.87
N ASP A 252 -25.42 21.83 18.36
CA ASP A 252 -24.23 21.67 19.19
C ASP A 252 -23.68 23.04 19.65
N LYS A 253 -22.61 22.99 20.47
CA LYS A 253 -21.97 24.18 21.01
C LYS A 253 -21.36 25.11 19.94
N ASP A 254 -21.12 24.60 18.73
CA ASP A 254 -20.53 25.33 17.61
C ASP A 254 -21.64 25.82 16.63
N GLY A 255 -22.91 25.71 17.00
CA GLY A 255 -24.07 26.16 16.21
C GLY A 255 -24.45 25.24 15.07
N LYS A 256 -23.86 24.03 14.96
CA LYS A 256 -24.20 23.07 13.93
C LYS A 256 -25.38 22.20 14.34
N LEU A 257 -26.26 21.95 13.38
CA LEU A 257 -27.38 21.03 13.57
C LEU A 257 -26.89 19.60 13.66
N GLN A 258 -27.44 18.84 14.60
CA GLN A 258 -27.13 17.44 14.82
C GLN A 258 -28.39 16.58 14.75
N SER A 259 -28.27 15.37 14.24
CA SER A 259 -29.38 14.41 14.12
C SER A 259 -28.91 13.02 14.50
N LEU A 260 -29.47 12.47 15.58
CA LEU A 260 -29.26 11.07 15.98
C LEU A 260 -30.19 10.17 15.19
N GLN A 261 -29.64 9.29 14.38
CA GLN A 261 -30.37 8.37 13.50
C GLN A 261 -29.98 6.92 13.72
N THR A 262 -30.83 6.00 13.27
CA THR A 262 -30.46 4.58 13.19
C THR A 262 -29.63 4.36 11.92
N ARG A 263 -28.47 3.71 12.06
CA ARG A 263 -27.65 3.31 10.92
C ARG A 263 -28.35 2.28 10.05
N ARG A 264 -28.07 2.32 8.77
CA ARG A 264 -28.50 1.29 7.83
C ARG A 264 -27.73 -0.02 8.04
N TYR A 265 -26.44 0.08 8.39
CA TYR A 265 -25.57 -1.05 8.60
C TYR A 265 -24.86 -0.97 9.95
N GLU A 266 -25.01 -2.02 10.74
CA GLU A 266 -24.30 -2.21 12.01
C GLU A 266 -23.12 -3.18 11.85
N ASN A 267 -23.09 -3.96 10.76
CA ASN A 267 -22.13 -5.01 10.50
C ASN A 267 -21.37 -4.77 9.20
N ALA A 268 -20.03 -4.74 9.28
CA ALA A 268 -19.13 -4.47 8.16
C ALA A 268 -19.28 -5.46 7.00
N LYS A 269 -19.52 -6.75 7.29
CA LYS A 269 -19.73 -7.77 6.25
C LYS A 269 -21.03 -7.53 5.47
N SER A 270 -22.11 -7.15 6.16
CA SER A 270 -23.39 -6.83 5.54
C SER A 270 -23.27 -5.61 4.65
N TYR A 271 -22.66 -4.52 5.15
CA TYR A 271 -22.36 -3.34 4.37
C TYR A 271 -21.54 -3.66 3.11
N LEU A 272 -20.41 -4.36 3.28
CA LEU A 272 -19.51 -4.71 2.18
C LEU A 272 -20.21 -5.59 1.13
N SER A 273 -21.07 -6.50 1.57
CA SER A 273 -21.86 -7.33 0.66
C SER A 273 -22.86 -6.51 -0.16
N ASP A 274 -23.54 -5.57 0.45
CA ASP A 274 -24.49 -4.67 -0.22
C ASP A 274 -23.79 -3.71 -1.17
N LEU A 275 -22.68 -3.10 -0.73
CA LEU A 275 -21.86 -2.22 -1.55
C LEU A 275 -21.42 -2.90 -2.86
N ILE A 276 -20.92 -4.14 -2.78
CA ILE A 276 -20.45 -4.86 -3.96
C ILE A 276 -21.59 -5.38 -4.82
N LYS A 277 -22.68 -5.86 -4.23
CA LYS A 277 -23.83 -6.42 -4.99
C LYS A 277 -24.67 -5.34 -5.65
N ASN A 278 -25.06 -4.34 -4.90
CA ASN A 278 -26.10 -3.38 -5.30
C ASN A 278 -25.55 -2.01 -5.67
N HIS A 279 -24.37 -1.63 -5.16
CA HIS A 279 -23.77 -0.29 -5.30
C HIS A 279 -22.35 -0.32 -5.89
N ILE A 280 -22.04 -1.33 -6.74
CA ILE A 280 -20.70 -1.50 -7.30
C ILE A 280 -20.22 -0.29 -8.13
N GLY A 281 -21.15 0.47 -8.70
CA GLY A 281 -20.86 1.72 -9.41
C GLY A 281 -20.24 2.79 -8.52
N GLU A 282 -20.66 2.85 -7.27
CA GLU A 282 -20.29 3.83 -6.24
C GLU A 282 -19.12 3.35 -5.37
N SER A 283 -18.82 2.04 -5.40
CA SER A 283 -17.79 1.41 -4.58
C SER A 283 -16.36 1.89 -4.86
N GLY A 284 -16.12 2.56 -6.00
CA GLY A 284 -14.79 2.92 -6.48
C GLY A 284 -14.00 1.73 -7.06
N ILE A 285 -14.61 0.54 -7.13
CA ILE A 285 -14.01 -0.62 -7.81
C ILE A 285 -13.75 -0.28 -9.29
N PRO A 286 -12.51 -0.47 -9.80
CA PRO A 286 -12.16 -0.19 -11.19
C PRO A 286 -13.11 -0.90 -12.17
N LYS A 287 -13.50 -0.22 -13.25
CA LYS A 287 -14.43 -0.75 -14.25
C LYS A 287 -14.02 -2.15 -14.73
N GLY A 288 -12.72 -2.39 -14.91
CA GLY A 288 -12.17 -3.68 -15.34
C GLY A 288 -12.43 -4.85 -14.38
N LEU A 289 -12.67 -4.60 -13.08
CA LEU A 289 -12.99 -5.63 -12.09
C LEU A 289 -14.49 -5.79 -11.82
N ARG A 290 -15.33 -4.83 -12.23
CA ARG A 290 -16.77 -4.87 -11.89
C ARG A 290 -17.48 -6.11 -12.42
N ILE A 291 -17.11 -6.57 -13.61
CA ILE A 291 -17.66 -7.79 -14.21
C ILE A 291 -17.19 -9.02 -13.42
N ASP A 292 -15.93 -9.05 -13.01
CA ASP A 292 -15.38 -10.15 -12.21
C ASP A 292 -16.14 -10.29 -10.88
N PHE A 293 -16.43 -9.19 -10.19
CA PHE A 293 -17.24 -9.19 -8.97
C PHE A 293 -18.72 -9.57 -9.20
N LYS A 294 -19.32 -9.15 -10.33
CA LYS A 294 -20.70 -9.54 -10.71
C LYS A 294 -20.81 -11.04 -10.97
N ASN A 295 -19.73 -11.69 -11.44
CA ASN A 295 -19.68 -13.14 -11.65
C ASN A 295 -19.64 -13.94 -10.34
N GLY A 296 -19.45 -13.27 -9.22
CA GLY A 296 -19.51 -13.84 -7.88
C GLY A 296 -18.31 -13.54 -7.00
N PHE A 297 -18.60 -13.39 -5.73
CA PHE A 297 -17.59 -13.21 -4.69
C PHE A 297 -18.04 -13.85 -3.37
N LYS A 298 -17.09 -14.10 -2.48
CA LYS A 298 -17.36 -14.66 -1.14
C LYS A 298 -16.66 -13.84 -0.08
N ILE A 299 -17.40 -13.40 0.94
CA ILE A 299 -16.84 -12.72 2.11
C ILE A 299 -16.72 -13.71 3.25
N SER A 300 -15.52 -13.83 3.80
CA SER A 300 -15.19 -14.63 4.98
C SER A 300 -14.37 -13.82 5.97
N ASN A 301 -14.11 -14.34 7.17
CA ASN A 301 -13.12 -13.76 8.08
C ASN A 301 -11.76 -14.43 7.96
N GLY A 302 -10.73 -13.82 8.52
CA GLY A 302 -9.36 -14.31 8.45
C GLY A 302 -9.10 -15.63 9.19
N LYS A 303 -9.99 -16.05 10.11
CA LYS A 303 -9.94 -17.37 10.76
C LYS A 303 -10.39 -18.51 9.85
N GLY A 304 -11.15 -18.22 8.79
CA GLY A 304 -11.68 -19.22 7.87
C GLY A 304 -10.57 -19.95 7.09
N LYS A 305 -10.99 -21.04 6.40
CA LYS A 305 -10.09 -21.75 5.47
C LYS A 305 -9.71 -20.83 4.31
N GLN A 306 -8.44 -20.43 4.24
CA GLN A 306 -7.90 -19.51 3.23
C GLN A 306 -6.78 -20.20 2.42
N ASN A 307 -6.55 -19.71 1.19
CA ASN A 307 -5.38 -20.09 0.40
C ASN A 307 -4.07 -19.69 1.11
N LYS A 308 -2.96 -20.37 0.80
CA LYS A 308 -1.63 -20.14 1.40
C LYS A 308 -1.16 -18.67 1.22
N SER A 309 -1.36 -18.10 0.03
CA SER A 309 -0.99 -16.71 -0.26
C SER A 309 -1.82 -15.72 0.56
N VAL A 310 -3.13 -15.95 0.66
CA VAL A 310 -4.04 -15.14 1.49
C VAL A 310 -3.66 -15.24 2.98
N LYS A 311 -3.37 -16.44 3.49
CA LYS A 311 -2.88 -16.61 4.88
C LYS A 311 -1.59 -15.85 5.14
N LYS A 312 -0.65 -15.87 4.18
CA LYS A 312 0.61 -15.13 4.30
C LYS A 312 0.36 -13.62 4.35
N SER A 313 -0.57 -13.10 3.51
CA SER A 313 -0.95 -11.68 3.52
C SER A 313 -1.66 -11.30 4.82
N ILE A 314 -2.60 -12.12 5.33
CA ILE A 314 -3.24 -11.92 6.63
C ILE A 314 -2.17 -11.86 7.74
N SER A 315 -1.28 -12.87 7.82
CA SER A 315 -0.22 -12.88 8.83
C SER A 315 0.62 -11.60 8.79
N LYS A 316 1.10 -11.20 7.61
CA LYS A 316 1.87 -9.96 7.43
C LYS A 316 1.09 -8.71 7.86
N MET A 317 -0.24 -8.71 7.69
CA MET A 317 -1.08 -7.56 8.02
C MET A 317 -1.36 -7.44 9.51
N ILE A 318 -1.44 -8.56 10.25
CA ILE A 318 -1.88 -8.60 11.66
C ILE A 318 -0.80 -9.03 12.67
N THR A 319 0.45 -9.22 12.20
CA THR A 319 1.60 -9.43 13.09
C THR A 319 2.59 -8.28 12.98
N THR A 320 3.25 -7.97 14.06
CA THR A 320 4.33 -6.98 14.07
C THR A 320 5.59 -7.60 13.50
N ASP A 321 6.29 -6.86 12.67
CA ASP A 321 7.61 -7.24 12.20
C ASP A 321 8.67 -6.79 13.19
N ASP A 322 9.16 -7.70 14.04
CA ASP A 322 10.12 -7.41 15.09
C ASP A 322 11.46 -6.86 14.59
N THR A 323 11.87 -7.17 13.35
CA THR A 323 13.09 -6.57 12.78
C THR A 323 12.90 -5.10 12.42
N THR A 324 11.66 -4.71 12.10
CA THR A 324 11.31 -3.32 11.76
C THR A 324 10.89 -2.51 12.99
N PHE A 325 10.13 -3.13 13.91
CA PHE A 325 9.49 -2.44 15.03
C PHE A 325 10.00 -2.89 16.42
N SER A 326 11.22 -3.42 16.51
CA SER A 326 11.79 -3.73 17.84
C SER A 326 12.06 -2.46 18.64
N ALA A 327 11.67 -2.48 19.91
CA ALA A 327 11.90 -1.39 20.87
C ALA A 327 13.31 -1.42 21.53
N ASN A 328 14.27 -2.17 20.95
CA ASN A 328 15.60 -2.37 21.54
C ASN A 328 16.58 -1.24 21.30
#